data_321141b6b6ea0a935a350b52f59bb1f3
#
_entry.id   321141b6b6ea0a935a350b52f59bb1f3
#
_cell.length_a   1.000
_cell.length_b   1.000
_cell.length_c   1.000
_cell.angle_alpha   90.00
_cell.angle_beta   90.00
_cell.angle_gamma   90.00
#
_symmetry.space_group_name_H-M   'P 1'
#
loop_
_entity.id
_entity.type
_entity.pdbx_description
1 polymer ?
#
loop_
_entity_poly.entity_id
_entity_poly.type
_entity_poly.pdbx_seq_one_letter_code
_entity_poly.pdbx_strand_id
1 'polypeptide(L)'
;MAMIHVNRGATSLGAFSDEEVREGLRTGRFVPTDIGWREGMATWQPLSQFTELGAAAPGAPPPQISAAATSEAVAPRSGLPWEHRQERGFFNAFVETLVMVLTKPGEAFAVMKREGGLGEPLIYALIGGCLGGIVSLLFSLGLQSVGFFADRHDTFAVMTGMGVGSVGFIVLVPLFIVIGLFIGSVIVHLCLMIVGGANQSFETTFRVIAFSQGSTGPLQMIPICGGLIAGVWALVCNCIGLARAHETDTGRAVLAIFLPLIVCCGGGLLIAFMFGAMGAWSASQH
;
A
#
# COMPACT_ATOMS: atom_id res chain seq x y z
N MET A 1 -42.45 -18.15 39.93
CA MET A 1 -41.00 -18.43 39.81
C MET A 1 -40.50 -17.53 38.69
N ALA A 2 -39.44 -16.76 38.93
CA ALA A 2 -38.89 -15.90 37.88
C ALA A 2 -38.19 -16.79 36.84
N MET A 3 -38.44 -16.53 35.57
CA MET A 3 -37.81 -17.23 34.45
C MET A 3 -36.74 -16.33 33.83
N ILE A 4 -35.57 -16.87 33.58
CA ILE A 4 -34.48 -16.18 32.90
C ILE A 4 -34.44 -16.66 31.46
N HIS A 5 -34.57 -15.75 30.51
CA HIS A 5 -34.33 -16.00 29.11
C HIS A 5 -32.84 -15.96 28.86
N VAL A 6 -32.27 -17.01 28.27
CA VAL A 6 -30.80 -17.11 28.04
C VAL A 6 -30.55 -17.13 26.54
N ASN A 7 -29.60 -16.28 26.09
CA ASN A 7 -29.16 -16.22 24.73
C ASN A 7 -27.60 -16.36 24.63
N ARG A 8 -27.15 -17.02 23.57
CA ARG A 8 -25.74 -17.10 23.20
C ARG A 8 -25.53 -16.41 21.86
N GLY A 9 -24.97 -15.21 21.90
CA GLY A 9 -24.91 -14.34 20.72
C GLY A 9 -26.31 -14.01 20.20
N ALA A 10 -26.59 -14.32 18.94
CA ALA A 10 -27.91 -14.11 18.32
C ALA A 10 -28.90 -15.29 18.50
N THR A 11 -28.50 -16.38 19.17
CA THR A 11 -29.29 -17.61 19.29
C THR A 11 -29.96 -17.67 20.68
N SER A 12 -31.29 -17.81 20.72
CA SER A 12 -32.00 -18.03 21.97
C SER A 12 -31.85 -19.49 22.39
N LEU A 13 -31.44 -19.71 23.62
CA LEU A 13 -31.32 -21.02 24.24
C LEU A 13 -32.61 -21.46 24.98
N GLY A 14 -33.49 -20.49 25.26
CA GLY A 14 -34.77 -20.72 25.93
C GLY A 14 -34.93 -19.95 27.23
N ALA A 15 -36.04 -20.21 27.95
CA ALA A 15 -36.34 -19.67 29.27
C ALA A 15 -36.15 -20.78 30.33
N PHE A 16 -35.40 -20.47 31.40
CA PHE A 16 -35.00 -21.40 32.44
C PHE A 16 -35.26 -20.79 33.82
N SER A 17 -35.46 -21.61 34.82
CA SER A 17 -35.49 -21.19 36.21
C SER A 17 -34.13 -20.82 36.74
N ASP A 18 -34.04 -20.06 37.83
CA ASP A 18 -32.78 -19.67 38.47
C ASP A 18 -31.92 -20.89 38.84
N GLU A 19 -32.55 -22.01 39.22
CA GLU A 19 -31.86 -23.26 39.56
C GLU A 19 -31.33 -23.97 38.33
N GLU A 20 -32.07 -24.00 37.23
CA GLU A 20 -31.60 -24.59 35.96
C GLU A 20 -30.47 -23.80 35.36
N VAL A 21 -30.48 -22.47 35.48
CA VAL A 21 -29.37 -21.63 34.99
C VAL A 21 -28.11 -21.85 35.86
N ARG A 22 -28.27 -21.98 37.18
CA ARG A 22 -27.14 -22.28 38.09
C ARG A 22 -26.54 -23.64 37.80
N GLU A 23 -27.36 -24.67 37.62
CA GLU A 23 -26.90 -26.01 37.27
C GLU A 23 -26.30 -26.04 35.88
N GLY A 24 -26.86 -25.30 34.92
CA GLY A 24 -26.31 -25.14 33.57
C GLY A 24 -24.93 -24.47 33.55
N LEU A 25 -24.71 -23.49 34.43
CA LEU A 25 -23.40 -22.87 34.61
C LEU A 25 -22.39 -23.86 35.23
N ARG A 26 -22.80 -24.67 36.19
CA ARG A 26 -21.97 -25.69 36.86
C ARG A 26 -21.58 -26.81 35.90
N THR A 27 -22.47 -27.23 35.03
CA THR A 27 -22.27 -28.36 34.10
C THR A 27 -21.66 -27.91 32.77
N GLY A 28 -21.43 -26.59 32.56
CA GLY A 28 -20.89 -26.06 31.31
C GLY A 28 -21.88 -25.96 30.14
N ARG A 29 -23.20 -26.19 30.42
CA ARG A 29 -24.27 -25.99 29.43
C ARG A 29 -24.41 -24.52 29.08
N PHE A 30 -24.30 -23.65 30.08
CA PHE A 30 -24.22 -22.18 29.92
C PHE A 30 -22.83 -21.69 30.28
N VAL A 31 -22.41 -20.63 29.62
CA VAL A 31 -21.12 -19.97 29.92
C VAL A 31 -21.41 -18.62 30.60
N PRO A 32 -20.53 -18.14 31.51
CA PRO A 32 -20.73 -16.87 32.22
C PRO A 32 -20.93 -15.66 31.32
N THR A 33 -20.54 -15.75 30.06
CA THR A 33 -20.67 -14.71 29.02
C THR A 33 -22.00 -14.79 28.25
N ASP A 34 -22.82 -15.87 28.44
CA ASP A 34 -24.16 -15.91 27.86
C ASP A 34 -24.99 -14.79 28.47
N ILE A 35 -25.85 -14.16 27.66
CA ILE A 35 -26.69 -13.05 28.12
C ILE A 35 -28.02 -13.56 28.61
N GLY A 36 -28.42 -13.10 29.78
CA GLY A 36 -29.70 -13.40 30.42
C GLY A 36 -30.58 -12.16 30.53
N TRP A 37 -31.89 -12.35 30.46
CA TRP A 37 -32.91 -11.35 30.75
C TRP A 37 -34.06 -11.96 31.55
N ARG A 38 -34.54 -11.25 32.57
CA ARG A 38 -35.77 -11.60 33.29
C ARG A 38 -36.73 -10.41 33.35
N GLU A 39 -37.98 -10.70 33.60
CA GLU A 39 -39.00 -9.68 33.71
C GLU A 39 -38.65 -8.65 34.80
N GLY A 40 -38.71 -7.37 34.41
CA GLY A 40 -38.30 -6.23 35.23
C GLY A 40 -36.89 -5.70 34.97
N MET A 41 -36.08 -6.34 34.14
CA MET A 41 -34.75 -5.84 33.74
C MET A 41 -34.86 -4.93 32.52
N ALA A 42 -34.16 -3.78 32.55
CA ALA A 42 -34.16 -2.81 31.46
C ALA A 42 -33.36 -3.28 30.24
N THR A 43 -32.36 -4.15 30.45
CA THR A 43 -31.44 -4.63 29.40
C THR A 43 -30.98 -6.05 29.67
N TRP A 44 -30.54 -6.75 28.60
CA TRP A 44 -29.88 -8.04 28.72
C TRP A 44 -28.53 -7.89 29.40
N GLN A 45 -28.17 -8.81 30.31
CA GLN A 45 -26.90 -8.78 31.04
C GLN A 45 -26.23 -10.16 31.00
N PRO A 46 -24.89 -10.22 31.03
CA PRO A 46 -24.17 -11.50 31.13
C PRO A 46 -24.60 -12.27 32.40
N LEU A 47 -24.70 -13.59 32.30
CA LEU A 47 -25.07 -14.46 33.43
C LEU A 47 -24.14 -14.30 34.64
N SER A 48 -22.87 -13.90 34.41
CA SER A 48 -21.93 -13.56 35.48
C SER A 48 -22.29 -12.37 36.34
N GLN A 49 -23.23 -11.51 35.89
CA GLN A 49 -23.70 -10.33 36.64
C GLN A 49 -24.95 -10.61 37.48
N PHE A 50 -25.52 -11.81 37.37
CA PHE A 50 -26.66 -12.20 38.19
C PHE A 50 -26.16 -12.65 39.57
N THR A 51 -26.17 -11.74 40.55
CA THR A 51 -25.67 -11.98 41.92
C THR A 51 -26.38 -13.13 42.65
N GLU A 52 -27.59 -13.51 42.21
CA GLU A 52 -28.42 -14.55 42.80
C GLU A 52 -28.08 -15.97 42.29
N LEU A 53 -27.29 -16.08 41.19
CA LEU A 53 -26.91 -17.38 40.61
C LEU A 53 -25.70 -18.04 41.30
N GLY A 54 -25.19 -17.44 42.39
CA GLY A 54 -24.11 -17.99 43.19
C GLY A 54 -22.72 -17.54 42.77
N ALA A 55 -22.12 -16.75 43.63
CA ALA A 55 -20.74 -16.30 43.50
C ALA A 55 -19.78 -17.44 43.24
N ALA A 56 -18.96 -17.27 42.24
CA ALA A 56 -17.66 -17.94 42.21
C ALA A 56 -16.92 -17.61 43.50
N ALA A 57 -16.22 -18.59 44.08
CA ALA A 57 -15.50 -18.51 45.35
C ALA A 57 -14.64 -17.22 45.43
N PRO A 58 -14.61 -16.58 46.63
CA PRO A 58 -13.74 -15.44 46.83
C PRO A 58 -12.28 -15.91 46.91
N GLY A 59 -11.48 -15.57 45.90
CA GLY A 59 -10.06 -15.87 46.03
C GLY A 59 -9.22 -15.90 44.73
N ALA A 60 -9.80 -15.89 43.56
CA ALA A 60 -9.03 -15.61 42.35
C ALA A 60 -9.26 -14.17 41.91
N PRO A 61 -8.20 -13.33 41.67
CA PRO A 61 -8.39 -12.13 40.94
C PRO A 61 -9.06 -12.51 39.61
N PRO A 62 -10.07 -11.78 39.13
CA PRO A 62 -10.64 -12.09 37.84
C PRO A 62 -9.47 -12.18 36.85
N PRO A 63 -9.41 -13.22 35.98
CA PRO A 63 -8.45 -13.18 34.91
C PRO A 63 -8.72 -11.85 34.25
N GLN A 64 -7.76 -10.96 34.31
CA GLN A 64 -7.77 -9.81 33.47
C GLN A 64 -7.87 -10.39 32.08
N ILE A 65 -9.07 -10.39 31.52
CA ILE A 65 -9.23 -10.50 30.09
C ILE A 65 -8.45 -9.29 29.61
N SER A 66 -7.16 -9.52 29.34
CA SER A 66 -6.44 -8.64 28.45
C SER A 66 -7.44 -8.41 27.31
N ALA A 67 -7.84 -7.17 27.11
CA ALA A 67 -8.60 -6.74 25.96
C ALA A 67 -7.81 -6.92 24.65
N ALA A 68 -7.05 -8.00 24.55
CA ALA A 68 -6.20 -8.45 23.47
C ALA A 68 -6.87 -9.44 22.53
N ALA A 69 -8.19 -9.66 22.68
CA ALA A 69 -8.98 -10.43 21.72
C ALA A 69 -10.20 -9.67 21.22
N THR A 70 -10.30 -8.39 21.53
CA THR A 70 -11.09 -7.46 20.75
C THR A 70 -10.16 -7.02 19.64
N SER A 71 -10.44 -7.44 18.38
CA SER A 71 -9.89 -6.84 17.18
C SER A 71 -8.73 -5.89 17.55
N GLU A 72 -7.48 -6.29 17.34
CA GLU A 72 -6.38 -5.33 17.40
C GLU A 72 -6.84 -4.16 16.53
N ALA A 73 -7.36 -3.12 17.17
CA ALA A 73 -7.40 -1.83 16.55
C ALA A 73 -5.93 -1.56 16.26
N VAL A 74 -5.50 -1.90 15.04
CA VAL A 74 -4.16 -1.68 14.54
C VAL A 74 -3.85 -0.26 14.95
N ALA A 75 -2.90 -0.08 15.87
CA ALA A 75 -2.55 1.23 16.39
C ALA A 75 -2.43 2.18 15.21
N PRO A 76 -3.09 3.35 15.24
CA PRO A 76 -3.13 4.22 14.08
C PRO A 76 -1.69 4.47 13.64
N ARG A 77 -1.38 4.17 12.39
CA ARG A 77 -0.04 4.32 11.84
C ARG A 77 0.39 5.76 12.04
N SER A 78 1.57 5.96 12.60
CA SER A 78 2.04 7.31 12.97
C SER A 78 2.21 8.25 11.78
N GLY A 79 2.35 7.71 10.58
CA GLY A 79 2.56 8.49 9.36
C GLY A 79 4.04 8.77 9.06
N LEU A 80 4.32 9.06 7.79
CA LEU A 80 5.63 9.52 7.34
C LEU A 80 5.87 10.99 7.79
N PRO A 81 7.12 11.46 7.88
CA PRO A 81 7.42 12.87 8.19
C PRO A 81 6.69 13.85 7.25
N TRP A 82 6.55 13.54 5.97
CA TRP A 82 5.79 14.33 4.99
C TRP A 82 4.31 14.50 5.35
N GLU A 83 3.70 13.47 5.91
CA GLU A 83 2.30 13.47 6.35
C GLU A 83 2.06 14.35 7.57
N HIS A 84 3.15 14.88 8.19
CA HIS A 84 3.19 15.82 9.30
C HIS A 84 3.94 17.12 8.95
N ARG A 85 4.01 17.48 7.65
CA ARG A 85 4.79 18.62 7.17
C ARG A 85 4.35 19.98 7.74
N GLN A 86 3.10 20.07 8.20
CA GLN A 86 2.60 21.31 8.83
C GLN A 86 3.28 21.58 10.18
N GLU A 87 3.62 20.53 10.92
CA GLU A 87 4.29 20.60 12.22
C GLU A 87 5.81 20.64 12.08
N ARG A 88 6.35 19.85 11.13
CA ARG A 88 7.80 19.65 10.92
C ARG A 88 8.43 20.67 9.99
N GLY A 89 7.62 21.40 9.24
CA GLY A 89 8.07 22.25 8.13
C GLY A 89 8.22 21.48 6.83
N PHE A 90 7.92 22.16 5.72
CA PHE A 90 7.83 21.55 4.38
C PHE A 90 9.13 20.88 3.94
N PHE A 91 10.25 21.61 4.01
CA PHE A 91 11.55 21.11 3.53
C PHE A 91 12.09 19.97 4.40
N ASN A 92 12.03 20.12 5.71
CA ASN A 92 12.49 19.09 6.64
C ASN A 92 11.68 17.80 6.47
N ALA A 93 10.35 17.89 6.39
CA ALA A 93 9.48 16.76 6.19
C ALA A 93 9.76 16.03 4.87
N PHE A 94 10.06 16.77 3.78
CA PHE A 94 10.44 16.20 2.51
C PHE A 94 11.75 15.41 2.61
N VAL A 95 12.79 16.03 3.16
CA VAL A 95 14.13 15.40 3.28
C VAL A 95 14.10 14.21 4.24
N GLU A 96 13.45 14.34 5.39
CA GLU A 96 13.32 13.25 6.37
C GLU A 96 12.58 12.04 5.74
N THR A 97 11.48 12.27 5.01
CA THR A 97 10.76 11.19 4.31
C THR A 97 11.63 10.56 3.23
N LEU A 98 12.33 11.36 2.44
CA LEU A 98 13.25 10.90 1.40
C LEU A 98 14.32 9.98 2.00
N VAL A 99 15.01 10.45 3.03
CA VAL A 99 16.04 9.67 3.72
C VAL A 99 15.46 8.39 4.31
N MET A 100 14.31 8.47 4.97
CA MET A 100 13.67 7.31 5.58
C MET A 100 13.29 6.25 4.54
N VAL A 101 12.66 6.65 3.43
CA VAL A 101 12.27 5.72 2.34
C VAL A 101 13.49 5.11 1.64
N LEU A 102 14.55 5.90 1.42
CA LEU A 102 15.76 5.41 0.75
C LEU A 102 16.60 4.49 1.64
N THR A 103 16.67 4.74 2.95
CA THR A 103 17.57 3.99 3.83
C THR A 103 16.87 2.88 4.61
N LYS A 104 15.58 3.06 4.94
CA LYS A 104 14.79 2.16 5.78
C LYS A 104 13.38 1.95 5.21
N PRO A 105 13.23 1.46 3.97
CA PRO A 105 11.92 1.35 3.33
C PRO A 105 10.93 0.50 4.13
N GLY A 106 11.41 -0.55 4.81
CA GLY A 106 10.56 -1.40 5.64
C GLY A 106 9.91 -0.66 6.80
N GLU A 107 10.65 0.22 7.48
CA GLU A 107 10.14 1.06 8.59
C GLU A 107 9.23 2.17 8.03
N ALA A 108 9.66 2.83 6.94
CA ALA A 108 8.89 3.90 6.30
C ALA A 108 7.47 3.46 5.93
N PHE A 109 7.35 2.35 5.21
CA PHE A 109 6.05 1.85 4.78
C PHE A 109 5.27 1.11 5.87
N ALA A 110 5.90 0.72 6.97
CA ALA A 110 5.19 0.22 8.14
C ALA A 110 4.45 1.35 8.89
N VAL A 111 5.00 2.55 8.94
CA VAL A 111 4.37 3.70 9.63
C VAL A 111 3.50 4.57 8.71
N MET A 112 3.66 4.48 7.39
CA MET A 112 2.89 5.25 6.40
C MET A 112 1.39 5.10 6.62
N LYS A 113 0.64 6.21 6.61
CA LYS A 113 -0.84 6.19 6.66
C LYS A 113 -1.39 5.47 5.42
N ARG A 114 -2.41 4.63 5.59
CA ARG A 114 -3.08 3.91 4.49
C ARG A 114 -4.16 4.74 3.83
N GLU A 115 -4.70 5.70 4.57
CA GLU A 115 -5.82 6.56 4.22
C GLU A 115 -5.44 8.03 4.46
N GLY A 116 -6.20 8.96 3.89
CA GLY A 116 -5.97 10.42 4.03
C GLY A 116 -5.91 11.14 2.68
N GLY A 117 -6.32 10.46 1.62
CA GLY A 117 -6.42 11.01 0.27
C GLY A 117 -5.13 10.89 -0.55
N LEU A 118 -5.28 11.07 -1.85
CA LEU A 118 -4.21 10.93 -2.84
C LEU A 118 -3.35 12.21 -2.99
N GLY A 119 -3.84 13.35 -2.50
CA GLY A 119 -3.19 14.65 -2.75
C GLY A 119 -1.81 14.78 -2.11
N GLU A 120 -1.65 14.37 -0.87
CA GLU A 120 -0.37 14.47 -0.16
C GLU A 120 0.74 13.61 -0.80
N PRO A 121 0.52 12.32 -1.07
CA PRO A 121 1.52 11.49 -1.75
C PRO A 121 1.78 11.97 -3.19
N LEU A 122 0.74 12.47 -3.89
CA LEU A 122 0.89 13.01 -5.23
C LEU A 122 1.82 14.24 -5.26
N ILE A 123 1.62 15.20 -4.35
CA ILE A 123 2.49 16.38 -4.26
C ILE A 123 3.93 15.96 -3.95
N TYR A 124 4.11 15.01 -3.05
CA TYR A 124 5.44 14.47 -2.73
C TYR A 124 6.12 13.87 -3.96
N ALA A 125 5.39 13.01 -4.69
CA ALA A 125 5.89 12.39 -5.92
C ALA A 125 6.21 13.42 -7.01
N LEU A 126 5.39 14.46 -7.15
CA LEU A 126 5.64 15.55 -8.09
C LEU A 126 6.92 16.31 -7.77
N ILE A 127 7.14 16.66 -6.50
CA ILE A 127 8.35 17.38 -6.09
C ILE A 127 9.59 16.55 -6.41
N GLY A 128 9.66 15.31 -5.92
CA GLY A 128 10.83 14.45 -6.12
C GLY A 128 11.02 14.06 -7.57
N GLY A 129 9.93 13.72 -8.29
CA GLY A 129 9.96 13.35 -9.69
C GLY A 129 10.35 14.51 -10.61
N CYS A 130 9.81 15.71 -10.40
CA CYS A 130 10.19 16.90 -11.15
C CYS A 130 11.65 17.29 -10.90
N LEU A 131 12.09 17.25 -9.62
CA LEU A 131 13.46 17.55 -9.27
C LEU A 131 14.45 16.63 -10.04
N GLY A 132 14.23 15.32 -9.97
CA GLY A 132 15.08 14.36 -10.68
C GLY A 132 14.94 14.42 -12.19
N GLY A 133 13.69 14.41 -12.69
CA GLY A 133 13.41 14.37 -14.13
C GLY A 133 13.87 15.61 -14.89
N ILE A 134 13.64 16.81 -14.34
CA ILE A 134 14.07 18.07 -14.97
C ILE A 134 15.60 18.16 -15.00
N VAL A 135 16.27 17.87 -13.88
CA VAL A 135 17.74 17.90 -13.83
C VAL A 135 18.35 16.87 -14.77
N SER A 136 17.81 15.64 -14.80
CA SER A 136 18.26 14.60 -15.73
C SER A 136 18.07 15.00 -17.20
N LEU A 137 16.95 15.64 -17.53
CA LEU A 137 16.68 16.15 -18.87
C LEU A 137 17.68 17.26 -19.25
N LEU A 138 17.90 18.24 -18.38
CA LEU A 138 18.87 19.32 -18.62
C LEU A 138 20.28 18.78 -18.82
N PHE A 139 20.68 17.78 -18.04
CA PHE A 139 21.95 17.10 -18.21
C PHE A 139 22.05 16.36 -19.57
N SER A 140 21.02 15.65 -19.96
CA SER A 140 20.95 14.96 -21.25
C SER A 140 21.03 15.93 -22.43
N LEU A 141 20.38 17.09 -22.35
CA LEU A 141 20.48 18.14 -23.34
C LEU A 141 21.89 18.74 -23.40
N GLY A 142 22.51 18.94 -22.24
CA GLY A 142 23.91 19.41 -22.18
C GLY A 142 24.88 18.43 -22.85
N LEU A 143 24.75 17.13 -22.62
CA LEU A 143 25.59 16.11 -23.29
C LEU A 143 25.32 16.07 -24.80
N GLN A 144 24.06 16.16 -25.23
CA GLN A 144 23.73 16.18 -26.66
C GLN A 144 24.34 17.41 -27.35
N SER A 145 24.28 18.58 -26.70
CA SER A 145 24.87 19.80 -27.27
C SER A 145 26.38 19.68 -27.54
N VAL A 146 27.12 19.01 -26.65
CA VAL A 146 28.57 18.73 -26.85
C VAL A 146 28.80 17.82 -28.06
N GLY A 147 27.96 16.79 -28.27
CA GLY A 147 28.04 15.92 -29.44
C GLY A 147 27.77 16.67 -30.77
N PHE A 148 26.86 17.62 -30.78
CA PHE A 148 26.52 18.44 -31.93
C PHE A 148 27.66 19.38 -32.39
N PHE A 149 28.47 19.89 -31.47
CA PHE A 149 29.61 20.74 -31.83
C PHE A 149 30.73 19.91 -32.52
N ALA A 150 30.67 18.60 -32.43
CA ALA A 150 31.60 17.71 -33.11
C ALA A 150 31.20 17.44 -34.58
N ASP A 151 29.89 17.46 -34.92
CA ASP A 151 29.38 17.22 -36.26
C ASP A 151 28.79 18.52 -36.86
N ARG A 152 29.48 19.09 -37.88
CA ARG A 152 29.22 20.43 -38.42
C ARG A 152 28.06 20.56 -39.42
N HIS A 153 27.24 19.54 -39.65
CA HIS A 153 26.16 19.59 -40.63
C HIS A 153 24.79 19.80 -39.95
N ASP A 154 24.11 20.89 -40.31
CA ASP A 154 22.73 21.28 -39.97
C ASP A 154 22.47 21.68 -38.51
N THR A 155 23.43 22.30 -37.84
CA THR A 155 23.37 22.67 -36.40
C THR A 155 22.21 23.58 -36.03
N PHE A 156 21.79 24.52 -36.93
CA PHE A 156 20.78 25.51 -36.56
C PHE A 156 19.36 24.95 -36.55
N ALA A 157 18.95 24.14 -37.50
CA ALA A 157 17.64 23.52 -37.56
C ALA A 157 17.41 22.54 -36.41
N VAL A 158 18.46 21.79 -36.03
CA VAL A 158 18.42 20.84 -34.94
C VAL A 158 18.43 21.56 -33.57
N MET A 159 19.23 22.63 -33.41
CA MET A 159 19.19 23.43 -32.16
C MET A 159 17.85 24.10 -31.89
N THR A 160 17.19 24.65 -32.93
CA THR A 160 15.86 25.26 -32.78
C THR A 160 14.79 24.20 -32.49
N GLY A 161 14.79 23.08 -33.19
CA GLY A 161 13.85 21.98 -32.97
C GLY A 161 13.99 21.33 -31.59
N MET A 162 15.25 21.10 -31.15
CA MET A 162 15.54 20.54 -29.83
C MET A 162 15.24 21.54 -28.69
N GLY A 163 15.53 22.83 -28.89
CA GLY A 163 15.28 23.86 -27.87
C GLY A 163 13.79 24.02 -27.58
N VAL A 164 12.96 24.18 -28.62
CA VAL A 164 11.50 24.32 -28.46
C VAL A 164 10.87 23.03 -27.94
N GLY A 165 11.31 21.87 -28.45
CA GLY A 165 10.84 20.56 -27.98
C GLY A 165 11.15 20.31 -26.52
N SER A 166 12.36 20.68 -26.06
CA SER A 166 12.78 20.47 -24.66
C SER A 166 12.01 21.34 -23.65
N VAL A 167 11.77 22.61 -24.00
CA VAL A 167 10.97 23.49 -23.13
C VAL A 167 9.54 22.96 -23.02
N GLY A 168 8.93 22.52 -24.13
CA GLY A 168 7.63 21.87 -24.11
C GLY A 168 7.63 20.60 -23.26
N PHE A 169 8.68 19.81 -23.33
CA PHE A 169 8.80 18.59 -22.55
C PHE A 169 8.94 18.85 -21.03
N ILE A 170 9.71 19.89 -20.64
CA ILE A 170 9.85 20.27 -19.22
C ILE A 170 8.49 20.67 -18.63
N VAL A 171 7.66 21.42 -19.40
CA VAL A 171 6.32 21.81 -18.95
C VAL A 171 5.40 20.58 -18.80
N LEU A 172 5.60 19.55 -19.62
CA LEU A 172 4.79 18.33 -19.59
C LEU A 172 5.27 17.29 -18.56
N VAL A 173 6.48 17.41 -18.03
CA VAL A 173 7.02 16.46 -17.02
C VAL A 173 6.06 16.23 -15.85
N PRO A 174 5.50 17.25 -15.19
CA PRO A 174 4.54 17.04 -14.11
C PRO A 174 3.32 16.25 -14.55
N LEU A 175 2.80 16.51 -15.75
CA LEU A 175 1.66 15.81 -16.30
C LEU A 175 1.97 14.32 -16.54
N PHE A 176 3.13 14.02 -17.10
CA PHE A 176 3.57 12.64 -17.31
C PHE A 176 3.78 11.90 -16.00
N ILE A 177 4.30 12.57 -14.96
CA ILE A 177 4.44 11.99 -13.62
C ILE A 177 3.06 11.63 -13.06
N VAL A 178 2.09 12.53 -13.14
CA VAL A 178 0.73 12.27 -12.63
C VAL A 178 0.10 11.09 -13.37
N ILE A 179 0.09 11.13 -14.70
CA ILE A 179 -0.51 10.07 -15.53
C ILE A 179 0.18 8.73 -15.27
N GLY A 180 1.52 8.71 -15.29
CA GLY A 180 2.31 7.51 -15.06
C GLY A 180 2.11 6.92 -13.66
N LEU A 181 1.99 7.78 -12.64
CA LEU A 181 1.74 7.37 -11.26
C LEU A 181 0.35 6.71 -11.12
N PHE A 182 -0.70 7.30 -11.70
CA PHE A 182 -2.03 6.72 -11.66
C PHE A 182 -2.11 5.41 -12.44
N ILE A 183 -1.64 5.39 -13.68
CA ILE A 183 -1.65 4.17 -14.51
C ILE A 183 -0.82 3.07 -13.86
N GLY A 184 0.40 3.38 -13.41
CA GLY A 184 1.27 2.42 -12.74
C GLY A 184 0.65 1.85 -11.47
N SER A 185 0.04 2.71 -10.65
CA SER A 185 -0.65 2.29 -9.42
C SER A 185 -1.85 1.39 -9.71
N VAL A 186 -2.64 1.68 -10.74
CA VAL A 186 -3.78 0.84 -11.16
C VAL A 186 -3.26 -0.53 -11.60
N ILE A 187 -2.25 -0.58 -12.46
CA ILE A 187 -1.69 -1.84 -12.96
C ILE A 187 -1.16 -2.68 -11.80
N VAL A 188 -0.36 -2.08 -10.91
CA VAL A 188 0.21 -2.79 -9.77
C VAL A 188 -0.88 -3.27 -8.81
N HIS A 189 -1.90 -2.45 -8.55
CA HIS A 189 -3.01 -2.84 -7.68
C HIS A 189 -3.80 -4.02 -8.26
N LEU A 190 -4.08 -4.00 -9.57
CA LEU A 190 -4.74 -5.13 -10.27
C LEU A 190 -3.87 -6.40 -10.21
N CYS A 191 -2.56 -6.28 -10.44
CA CYS A 191 -1.65 -7.41 -10.29
C CYS A 191 -1.64 -7.93 -8.85
N LEU A 192 -1.67 -7.03 -7.85
CA LEU A 192 -1.74 -7.40 -6.45
C LEU A 192 -3.05 -8.13 -6.10
N MET A 193 -4.16 -7.73 -6.73
CA MET A 193 -5.44 -8.46 -6.62
C MET A 193 -5.35 -9.86 -7.23
N ILE A 194 -4.73 -10.00 -8.41
CA ILE A 194 -4.56 -11.30 -9.09
C ILE A 194 -3.75 -12.28 -8.23
N VAL A 195 -2.69 -11.81 -7.57
CA VAL A 195 -1.84 -12.68 -6.71
C VAL A 195 -2.40 -12.85 -5.30
N GLY A 196 -3.57 -12.27 -4.99
CA GLY A 196 -4.22 -12.36 -3.69
C GLY A 196 -3.46 -11.63 -2.58
N GLY A 197 -2.79 -10.51 -2.91
CA GLY A 197 -2.03 -9.67 -1.99
C GLY A 197 -2.67 -8.30 -1.70
N ALA A 198 -3.79 -7.96 -2.33
CA ALA A 198 -4.47 -6.66 -2.19
C ALA A 198 -5.36 -6.63 -0.93
N ASN A 199 -4.75 -6.65 0.26
CA ASN A 199 -5.49 -6.63 1.53
C ASN A 199 -5.95 -5.22 1.94
N GLN A 200 -5.52 -4.17 1.22
CA GLN A 200 -5.84 -2.77 1.48
C GLN A 200 -6.38 -2.12 0.20
N SER A 201 -6.93 -0.90 0.35
CA SER A 201 -7.50 -0.12 -0.74
C SER A 201 -6.48 0.26 -1.82
N PHE A 202 -6.98 0.67 -2.99
CA PHE A 202 -6.16 1.27 -4.06
C PHE A 202 -5.33 2.47 -3.56
N GLU A 203 -5.90 3.27 -2.67
CA GLU A 203 -5.20 4.41 -2.07
C GLU A 203 -3.88 3.99 -1.42
N THR A 204 -3.88 2.89 -0.68
CA THR A 204 -2.66 2.35 -0.06
C THR A 204 -1.59 2.02 -1.10
N THR A 205 -1.96 1.35 -2.21
CA THR A 205 -1.05 1.06 -3.31
C THR A 205 -0.50 2.34 -3.94
N PHE A 206 -1.37 3.31 -4.21
CA PHE A 206 -0.98 4.59 -4.78
C PHE A 206 0.02 5.33 -3.87
N ARG A 207 -0.23 5.37 -2.57
CA ARG A 207 0.65 6.01 -1.59
C ARG A 207 2.03 5.37 -1.56
N VAL A 208 2.12 4.04 -1.59
CA VAL A 208 3.41 3.34 -1.67
C VAL A 208 4.18 3.75 -2.91
N ILE A 209 3.55 3.69 -4.09
CA ILE A 209 4.21 4.00 -5.37
C ILE A 209 4.61 5.48 -5.42
N ALA A 210 3.75 6.38 -4.94
CA ALA A 210 4.00 7.81 -4.91
C ALA A 210 5.18 8.18 -4.01
N PHE A 211 5.23 7.66 -2.79
CA PHE A 211 6.35 7.91 -1.87
C PHE A 211 7.65 7.24 -2.35
N SER A 212 7.58 6.05 -2.94
CA SER A 212 8.74 5.41 -3.59
C SER A 212 9.28 6.28 -4.72
N GLN A 213 8.42 6.70 -5.66
CA GLN A 213 8.83 7.48 -6.83
C GLN A 213 9.34 8.86 -6.44
N GLY A 214 8.66 9.54 -5.49
CA GLY A 214 9.11 10.84 -4.99
C GLY A 214 10.44 10.79 -4.28
N SER A 215 10.75 9.69 -3.57
CA SER A 215 12.03 9.52 -2.89
C SER A 215 13.15 9.07 -3.82
N THR A 216 12.86 8.26 -4.82
CA THR A 216 13.88 7.79 -5.78
C THR A 216 14.12 8.77 -6.92
N GLY A 217 13.16 9.67 -7.19
CA GLY A 217 13.27 10.69 -8.23
C GLY A 217 14.57 11.47 -8.19
N PRO A 218 14.98 12.06 -7.04
CA PRO A 218 16.25 12.80 -6.93
C PRO A 218 17.50 12.00 -7.28
N LEU A 219 17.48 10.66 -7.19
CA LEU A 219 18.62 9.83 -7.61
C LEU A 219 18.91 9.97 -9.11
N GLN A 220 17.92 10.35 -9.91
CA GLN A 220 18.08 10.59 -11.34
C GLN A 220 19.00 11.78 -11.66
N MET A 221 19.28 12.63 -10.65
CA MET A 221 20.24 13.73 -10.78
C MET A 221 21.69 13.25 -10.93
N ILE A 222 21.98 12.00 -10.56
CA ILE A 222 23.30 11.40 -10.72
C ILE A 222 23.53 11.18 -12.23
N PRO A 223 24.58 11.80 -12.82
CA PRO A 223 24.83 11.67 -14.25
C PRO A 223 25.05 10.22 -14.67
N ILE A 224 24.60 9.86 -15.85
CA ILE A 224 24.82 8.57 -16.54
C ILE A 224 24.09 7.39 -15.88
N CYS A 225 24.29 7.14 -14.58
CA CYS A 225 23.76 5.95 -13.91
C CYS A 225 22.53 6.23 -13.02
N GLY A 226 22.17 7.50 -12.80
CA GLY A 226 21.10 7.89 -11.87
C GLY A 226 19.75 7.28 -12.20
N GLY A 227 19.39 7.23 -13.48
CA GLY A 227 18.14 6.62 -13.92
C GLY A 227 18.06 5.11 -13.60
N LEU A 228 19.17 4.39 -13.81
CA LEU A 228 19.26 2.96 -13.48
C LEU A 228 19.17 2.74 -11.97
N ILE A 229 19.92 3.52 -11.18
CA ILE A 229 19.93 3.44 -9.72
C ILE A 229 18.53 3.76 -9.18
N ALA A 230 17.91 4.84 -9.65
CA ALA A 230 16.55 5.23 -9.26
C ALA A 230 15.52 4.14 -9.59
N GLY A 231 15.60 3.56 -10.79
CA GLY A 231 14.70 2.50 -11.25
C GLY A 231 14.81 1.23 -10.39
N VAL A 232 16.03 0.74 -10.18
CA VAL A 232 16.27 -0.46 -9.36
C VAL A 232 15.83 -0.22 -7.92
N TRP A 233 16.17 0.95 -7.35
CA TRP A 233 15.78 1.26 -5.97
C TRP A 233 14.28 1.47 -5.81
N ALA A 234 13.60 2.05 -6.80
CA ALA A 234 12.15 2.16 -6.82
C ALA A 234 11.47 0.78 -6.80
N LEU A 235 11.99 -0.19 -7.57
CA LEU A 235 11.49 -1.57 -7.51
C LEU A 235 11.63 -2.17 -6.12
N VAL A 236 12.79 -2.01 -5.47
CA VAL A 236 13.02 -2.49 -4.10
C VAL A 236 12.04 -1.82 -3.12
N CYS A 237 11.92 -0.49 -3.17
CA CYS A 237 11.00 0.26 -2.32
C CYS A 237 9.55 -0.17 -2.54
N ASN A 238 9.12 -0.38 -3.79
CA ASN A 238 7.77 -0.83 -4.11
C ASN A 238 7.49 -2.26 -3.60
N CYS A 239 8.43 -3.20 -3.79
CA CYS A 239 8.26 -4.56 -3.29
C CYS A 239 8.12 -4.59 -1.75
N ILE A 240 9.02 -3.91 -1.04
CA ILE A 240 8.99 -3.83 0.42
C ILE A 240 7.77 -3.03 0.88
N GLY A 241 7.49 -1.90 0.23
CA GLY A 241 6.40 -1.00 0.57
C GLY A 241 5.03 -1.67 0.45
N LEU A 242 4.78 -2.37 -0.66
CA LEU A 242 3.52 -3.10 -0.86
C LEU A 242 3.35 -4.22 0.17
N ALA A 243 4.42 -5.00 0.43
CA ALA A 243 4.36 -6.05 1.44
C ALA A 243 4.00 -5.49 2.83
N ARG A 244 4.63 -4.38 3.24
CA ARG A 244 4.39 -3.74 4.54
C ARG A 244 3.06 -2.99 4.63
N ALA A 245 2.68 -2.27 3.57
CA ALA A 245 1.45 -1.48 3.57
C ALA A 245 0.20 -2.36 3.46
N HIS A 246 0.22 -3.39 2.62
CA HIS A 246 -0.88 -4.34 2.46
C HIS A 246 -0.85 -5.49 3.48
N GLU A 247 0.19 -5.58 4.33
CA GLU A 247 0.34 -6.70 5.29
C GLU A 247 0.25 -8.05 4.56
N THR A 248 0.95 -8.14 3.43
CA THR A 248 0.98 -9.33 2.60
C THR A 248 2.39 -9.93 2.55
N ASP A 249 2.47 -11.16 2.07
CA ASP A 249 3.77 -11.80 1.88
C ASP A 249 4.63 -11.07 0.85
N THR A 250 5.93 -10.95 1.14
CA THR A 250 6.89 -10.29 0.24
C THR A 250 6.93 -10.93 -1.15
N GLY A 251 6.77 -12.26 -1.23
CA GLY A 251 6.73 -12.97 -2.51
C GLY A 251 5.55 -12.53 -3.39
N ARG A 252 4.38 -12.32 -2.80
CA ARG A 252 3.20 -11.80 -3.52
C ARG A 252 3.43 -10.36 -4.00
N ALA A 253 4.02 -9.51 -3.16
CA ALA A 253 4.34 -8.14 -3.55
C ALA A 253 5.36 -8.10 -4.72
N VAL A 254 6.41 -8.90 -4.65
CA VAL A 254 7.39 -9.05 -5.73
C VAL A 254 6.72 -9.55 -7.01
N LEU A 255 5.90 -10.62 -6.91
CA LEU A 255 5.20 -11.15 -8.07
C LEU A 255 4.27 -10.12 -8.70
N ALA A 256 3.54 -9.32 -7.91
CA ALA A 256 2.67 -8.26 -8.41
C ALA A 256 3.44 -7.17 -9.18
N ILE A 257 4.63 -6.80 -8.72
CA ILE A 257 5.47 -5.79 -9.39
C ILE A 257 6.05 -6.32 -10.71
N PHE A 258 6.46 -7.60 -10.75
CA PHE A 258 7.07 -8.17 -11.95
C PHE A 258 6.05 -8.77 -12.93
N LEU A 259 4.81 -9.01 -12.52
CA LEU A 259 3.75 -9.59 -13.36
C LEU A 259 3.51 -8.81 -14.66
N PRO A 260 3.41 -7.47 -14.67
CA PRO A 260 3.26 -6.70 -15.91
C PRO A 260 4.43 -6.92 -16.87
N LEU A 261 5.65 -6.99 -16.35
CA LEU A 261 6.85 -7.24 -17.16
C LEU A 261 6.82 -8.65 -17.77
N ILE A 262 6.47 -9.66 -16.98
CA ILE A 262 6.34 -11.05 -17.43
C ILE A 262 5.29 -11.16 -18.54
N VAL A 263 4.14 -10.53 -18.36
CA VAL A 263 3.05 -10.54 -19.35
C VAL A 263 3.46 -9.81 -20.64
N CYS A 264 4.06 -8.62 -20.53
CA CYS A 264 4.51 -7.86 -21.70
C CYS A 264 5.64 -8.56 -22.46
N CYS A 265 6.66 -9.06 -21.77
CA CYS A 265 7.78 -9.74 -22.39
C CYS A 265 7.36 -11.12 -22.94
N GLY A 266 6.60 -11.89 -22.17
CA GLY A 266 6.08 -13.20 -22.60
C GLY A 266 5.10 -13.06 -23.77
N GLY A 267 4.19 -12.12 -23.73
CA GLY A 267 3.28 -11.81 -24.84
C GLY A 267 4.01 -11.35 -26.10
N GLY A 268 5.00 -10.46 -25.94
CA GLY A 268 5.83 -9.99 -27.05
C GLY A 268 6.62 -11.12 -27.72
N LEU A 269 7.21 -12.01 -26.93
CA LEU A 269 7.93 -13.19 -27.45
C LEU A 269 6.98 -14.17 -28.19
N LEU A 270 5.77 -14.41 -27.65
CA LEU A 270 4.77 -15.24 -28.31
C LEU A 270 4.35 -14.64 -29.65
N ILE A 271 4.08 -13.34 -29.70
CA ILE A 271 3.72 -12.64 -30.93
C ILE A 271 4.85 -12.72 -31.95
N ALA A 272 6.11 -12.44 -31.55
CA ALA A 272 7.28 -12.54 -32.42
C ALA A 272 7.47 -13.96 -32.95
N PHE A 273 7.27 -15.00 -32.12
CA PHE A 273 7.32 -16.39 -32.53
C PHE A 273 6.22 -16.75 -33.55
N MET A 274 4.97 -16.30 -33.31
CA MET A 274 3.87 -16.55 -34.25
C MET A 274 4.11 -15.90 -35.61
N PHE A 275 4.56 -14.64 -35.67
CA PHE A 275 4.89 -13.97 -36.93
C PHE A 275 6.11 -14.58 -37.62
N GLY A 276 7.13 -14.99 -36.87
CA GLY A 276 8.27 -15.71 -37.40
C GLY A 276 7.89 -17.06 -38.00
N ALA A 277 7.06 -17.84 -37.32
CA ALA A 277 6.54 -19.11 -37.81
C ALA A 277 5.66 -18.98 -39.08
N MET A 278 4.78 -17.95 -39.11
CA MET A 278 3.99 -17.66 -40.31
C MET A 278 4.85 -17.21 -41.47
N GLY A 279 5.90 -16.39 -41.25
CA GLY A 279 6.83 -16.00 -42.30
C GLY A 279 7.62 -17.18 -42.84
N ALA A 280 8.09 -18.09 -42.00
CA ALA A 280 8.76 -19.32 -42.40
C ALA A 280 7.82 -20.28 -43.20
N TRP A 281 6.56 -20.39 -42.76
CA TRP A 281 5.55 -21.17 -43.47
C TRP A 281 5.26 -20.61 -44.87
N SER A 282 5.11 -19.28 -45.00
CA SER A 282 4.89 -18.66 -46.31
C SER A 282 6.10 -18.82 -47.26
N ALA A 283 7.31 -18.72 -46.72
CA ALA A 283 8.54 -18.90 -47.48
C ALA A 283 8.73 -20.36 -47.94
N SER A 284 8.20 -21.36 -47.23
CA SER A 284 8.27 -22.79 -47.59
C SER A 284 7.28 -23.20 -48.70
N GLN A 285 6.32 -22.34 -49.08
CA GLN A 285 5.32 -22.60 -50.12
C GLN A 285 5.70 -22.02 -51.49
N HIS A 286 6.86 -21.32 -51.58
CA HIS A 286 7.45 -20.82 -52.80
C HIS A 286 8.78 -21.52 -53.08
#